data_0da07955c4c3e50d7e94050e4e1a6f06
#
_entry.id   0da07955c4c3e50d7e94050e4e1a6f06
#
_cell.length_a   1.000
_cell.length_b   1.000
_cell.length_c   1.000
_cell.angle_alpha   90.00
_cell.angle_beta   90.00
_cell.angle_gamma   90.00
#
_symmetry.space_group_name_H-M   'P 1'
#
loop_
_entity.id
_entity.type
_entity.pdbx_description
1 polymer ?
#
loop_
_entity_poly.entity_id
_entity_poly.type
_entity_poly.pdbx_seq_one_letter_code
_entity_poly.pdbx_strand_id
1 'polypeptide(L)'
;MGGLRAFGAELMGTFALTLAGAGAVCMDAMTGGRLGPVGIAFAYAAAMTAVFYMFPGSGARFNPALTFADLTVRRLTVPRGVFALGAQLLGAACAGLFLKAVLSGGKPELLVAPAFLGACAPSGIGYRAATLIEAVLTFFLACAVTASSERRRRALGPFAIGATALFGGLAAGPLTGAAMNPARAFGPAIAAGAWSFHYVYWVGPLAGAMLAALIAPSIVTEENRP
;
A
#
# COMPACT_ATOMS: atom_id res chain seq x y z
N MET A 1 3.27 -13.59 -19.06
CA MET A 1 1.81 -13.39 -18.88
C MET A 1 1.31 -12.37 -19.88
N GLY A 2 0.13 -12.58 -20.50
CA GLY A 2 -0.49 -11.59 -21.37
C GLY A 2 -0.76 -10.30 -20.60
N GLY A 3 -0.57 -9.14 -21.24
CA GLY A 3 -0.68 -7.82 -20.60
C GLY A 3 -2.00 -7.60 -19.85
N LEU A 4 -3.11 -8.15 -20.33
CA LEU A 4 -4.43 -8.04 -19.69
C LEU A 4 -4.51 -8.76 -18.34
N ARG A 5 -3.86 -9.92 -18.19
CA ARG A 5 -3.80 -10.64 -16.91
C ARG A 5 -3.00 -9.88 -15.86
N ALA A 6 -1.88 -9.29 -16.26
CA ALA A 6 -1.07 -8.47 -15.36
C ALA A 6 -1.84 -7.21 -14.92
N PHE A 7 -2.52 -6.54 -15.85
CA PHE A 7 -3.37 -5.40 -15.55
C PHE A 7 -4.49 -5.76 -14.56
N GLY A 8 -5.22 -6.85 -14.82
CA GLY A 8 -6.29 -7.31 -13.93
C GLY A 8 -5.79 -7.63 -12.53
N ALA A 9 -4.61 -8.27 -12.39
CA ALA A 9 -4.02 -8.57 -11.09
C ALA A 9 -3.67 -7.29 -10.31
N GLU A 10 -3.01 -6.32 -10.98
CA GLU A 10 -2.67 -5.03 -10.36
C GLU A 10 -3.92 -4.26 -9.92
N LEU A 11 -4.93 -4.20 -10.79
CA LEU A 11 -6.18 -3.50 -10.52
C LEU A 11 -6.93 -4.13 -9.34
N MET A 12 -7.17 -5.45 -9.40
CA MET A 12 -7.92 -6.17 -8.36
C MET A 12 -7.17 -6.18 -7.03
N GLY A 13 -5.86 -6.41 -7.05
CA GLY A 13 -5.05 -6.43 -5.84
C GLY A 13 -5.00 -5.05 -5.18
N THR A 14 -4.82 -3.99 -5.96
CA THR A 14 -4.78 -2.62 -5.40
C THR A 14 -6.17 -2.17 -4.94
N PHE A 15 -7.24 -2.57 -5.62
CA PHE A 15 -8.61 -2.38 -5.14
C PHE A 15 -8.81 -3.03 -3.77
N ALA A 16 -8.46 -4.32 -3.64
CA ALA A 16 -8.63 -5.06 -2.40
C ALA A 16 -7.83 -4.47 -1.22
N LEU A 17 -6.56 -4.10 -1.48
CA LEU A 17 -5.71 -3.45 -0.46
C LEU A 17 -6.28 -2.11 -0.01
N THR A 18 -6.71 -1.29 -0.94
CA THR A 18 -7.27 0.04 -0.64
C THR A 18 -8.60 -0.10 0.09
N LEU A 19 -9.46 -1.02 -0.36
CA LEU A 19 -10.74 -1.31 0.28
C LEU A 19 -10.54 -1.77 1.73
N ALA A 20 -9.64 -2.70 1.98
CA ALA A 20 -9.39 -3.22 3.32
C ALA A 20 -8.82 -2.14 4.25
N GLY A 21 -7.79 -1.42 3.81
CA GLY A 21 -7.15 -0.41 4.66
C GLY A 21 -8.04 0.81 4.94
N ALA A 22 -8.69 1.35 3.92
CA ALA A 22 -9.59 2.49 4.07
C ALA A 22 -10.92 2.09 4.71
N GLY A 23 -11.45 0.92 4.33
CA GLY A 23 -12.66 0.36 4.91
C GLY A 23 -12.53 0.10 6.40
N ALA A 24 -11.37 -0.41 6.87
CA ALA A 24 -11.12 -0.61 8.29
C ALA A 24 -11.19 0.70 9.08
N VAL A 25 -10.63 1.79 8.55
CA VAL A 25 -10.75 3.13 9.16
C VAL A 25 -12.21 3.59 9.22
N CYS A 26 -12.97 3.36 8.16
CA CYS A 26 -14.41 3.67 8.15
C CYS A 26 -15.17 2.85 9.18
N MET A 27 -14.89 1.55 9.29
CA MET A 27 -15.53 0.67 10.27
C MET A 27 -15.17 1.05 11.71
N ASP A 28 -13.92 1.45 11.94
CA ASP A 28 -13.51 1.96 13.25
C ASP A 28 -14.28 3.22 13.64
N ALA A 29 -14.38 4.19 12.73
CA ALA A 29 -15.17 5.41 12.95
C ALA A 29 -16.65 5.11 13.17
N MET A 30 -17.26 4.21 12.38
CA MET A 30 -18.68 3.81 12.52
C MET A 30 -18.98 3.10 13.83
N THR A 31 -18.00 2.40 14.39
CA THR A 31 -18.15 1.63 15.64
C THR A 31 -17.68 2.38 16.87
N GLY A 32 -17.33 3.66 16.73
CA GLY A 32 -16.84 4.50 17.83
C GLY A 32 -15.47 4.06 18.35
N GLY A 33 -14.54 3.66 17.45
CA GLY A 33 -13.17 3.30 17.80
C GLY A 33 -12.97 1.87 18.29
N ARG A 34 -13.96 0.97 18.10
CA ARG A 34 -13.88 -0.42 18.60
C ARG A 34 -12.84 -1.27 17.91
N LEU A 35 -12.51 -0.96 16.65
CA LEU A 35 -11.48 -1.68 15.93
C LEU A 35 -10.09 -1.25 16.40
N GLY A 36 -9.92 0.03 16.64
CA GLY A 36 -8.69 0.66 17.09
C GLY A 36 -7.53 0.55 16.10
N PRO A 37 -6.39 1.18 16.40
CA PRO A 37 -5.20 1.14 15.53
C PRO A 37 -4.71 -0.28 15.25
N VAL A 38 -4.83 -1.18 16.22
CA VAL A 38 -4.41 -2.59 16.06
C VAL A 38 -5.27 -3.31 15.03
N GLY A 39 -6.59 -3.18 15.14
CA GLY A 39 -7.52 -3.81 14.19
C GLY A 39 -7.37 -3.25 12.78
N ILE A 40 -7.18 -1.94 12.64
CA ILE A 40 -6.93 -1.29 11.33
C ILE A 40 -5.64 -1.82 10.71
N ALA A 41 -4.54 -1.88 11.48
CA ALA A 41 -3.26 -2.40 11.02
C ALA A 41 -3.37 -3.87 10.61
N PHE A 42 -4.11 -4.67 11.37
CA PHE A 42 -4.32 -6.08 11.09
C PHE A 42 -5.14 -6.30 9.81
N ALA A 43 -6.18 -5.53 9.59
CA ALA A 43 -7.02 -5.62 8.38
C ALA A 43 -6.19 -5.35 7.11
N TYR A 44 -5.36 -4.31 7.13
CA TYR A 44 -4.48 -4.00 6.00
C TYR A 44 -3.41 -5.09 5.77
N ALA A 45 -2.78 -5.57 6.84
CA ALA A 45 -1.79 -6.64 6.80
C ALA A 45 -2.35 -7.96 6.25
N ALA A 46 -3.55 -8.33 6.70
CA ALA A 46 -4.24 -9.51 6.21
C ALA A 46 -4.57 -9.40 4.71
N ALA A 47 -5.02 -8.24 4.26
CA ALA A 47 -5.25 -7.97 2.84
C ALA A 47 -3.95 -8.06 2.03
N MET A 48 -2.84 -7.50 2.53
CA MET A 48 -1.52 -7.62 1.90
C MET A 48 -1.13 -9.08 1.72
N THR A 49 -1.22 -9.88 2.78
CA THR A 49 -0.96 -11.32 2.71
C THR A 49 -1.84 -11.99 1.67
N ALA A 50 -3.15 -11.74 1.71
CA ALA A 50 -4.12 -12.36 0.83
C ALA A 50 -3.88 -12.06 -0.65
N VAL A 51 -3.66 -10.79 -1.02
CA VAL A 51 -3.49 -10.43 -2.44
C VAL A 51 -2.18 -10.97 -3.02
N PHE A 52 -1.10 -11.01 -2.23
CA PHE A 52 0.14 -11.64 -2.69
C PHE A 52 0.02 -13.16 -2.84
N TYR A 53 -0.87 -13.82 -2.07
CA TYR A 53 -1.24 -15.23 -2.29
C TYR A 53 -2.19 -15.41 -3.47
N MET A 54 -3.18 -14.55 -3.65
CA MET A 54 -4.16 -14.66 -4.74
C MET A 54 -3.55 -14.48 -6.14
N PHE A 55 -2.47 -13.70 -6.26
CA PHE A 55 -1.84 -13.38 -7.54
C PHE A 55 -0.38 -13.86 -7.63
N PRO A 56 -0.09 -15.14 -7.34
CA PRO A 56 1.27 -15.66 -7.34
C PRO A 56 1.86 -15.61 -8.75
N GLY A 57 3.08 -15.12 -8.88
CA GLY A 57 3.76 -15.09 -10.18
C GLY A 57 3.19 -14.08 -11.18
N SER A 58 2.24 -13.24 -10.79
CA SER A 58 1.76 -12.14 -11.64
C SER A 58 2.83 -11.08 -11.91
N GLY A 59 3.84 -11.01 -11.04
CA GLY A 59 4.80 -9.92 -11.01
C GLY A 59 4.17 -8.59 -10.52
N ALA A 60 2.89 -8.64 -10.09
CA ALA A 60 2.18 -7.48 -9.62
C ALA A 60 2.76 -6.98 -8.29
N ARG A 61 2.75 -5.67 -8.13
CA ARG A 61 3.29 -4.96 -6.96
C ARG A 61 2.19 -4.33 -6.12
N PHE A 62 1.03 -4.07 -6.71
CA PHE A 62 -0.12 -3.41 -6.07
C PHE A 62 0.24 -2.06 -5.44
N ASN A 63 1.35 -1.47 -5.86
CA ASN A 63 1.96 -0.31 -5.20
C ASN A 63 2.82 0.49 -6.19
N PRO A 64 2.47 1.76 -6.48
CA PRO A 64 3.24 2.61 -7.38
C PRO A 64 4.70 2.81 -6.95
N ALA A 65 4.99 2.86 -5.65
CA ALA A 65 6.35 3.05 -5.17
C ALA A 65 7.24 1.84 -5.50
N LEU A 66 6.73 0.62 -5.30
CA LEU A 66 7.45 -0.61 -5.67
C LEU A 66 7.60 -0.74 -7.19
N THR A 67 6.55 -0.39 -7.94
CA THR A 67 6.59 -0.41 -9.41
C THR A 67 7.61 0.58 -9.95
N PHE A 68 7.67 1.78 -9.40
CA PHE A 68 8.65 2.80 -9.77
C PHE A 68 10.08 2.37 -9.43
N ALA A 69 10.29 1.77 -8.26
CA ALA A 69 11.58 1.24 -7.86
C ALA A 69 12.07 0.15 -8.83
N ASP A 70 11.20 -0.79 -9.22
CA ASP A 70 11.55 -1.82 -10.22
C ASP A 70 11.85 -1.24 -11.61
N LEU A 71 11.18 -0.15 -12.02
CA LEU A 71 11.51 0.60 -13.23
C LEU A 71 12.91 1.20 -13.17
N THR A 72 13.24 1.83 -12.03
CA THR A 72 14.53 2.52 -11.84
C THR A 72 15.71 1.55 -11.93
N VAL A 73 15.58 0.38 -11.33
CA VAL A 73 16.63 -0.67 -11.40
C VAL A 73 16.46 -1.62 -12.60
N ARG A 74 15.62 -1.25 -13.58
CA ARG A 74 15.41 -1.98 -14.84
C ARG A 74 14.92 -3.44 -14.69
N ARG A 75 14.27 -3.75 -13.58
CA ARG A 75 13.58 -5.04 -13.39
C ARG A 75 12.24 -5.10 -14.13
N LEU A 76 11.71 -3.94 -14.50
CA LEU A 76 10.47 -3.79 -15.24
C LEU A 76 10.69 -2.87 -16.46
N THR A 77 10.09 -3.20 -17.60
CA THR A 77 10.14 -2.32 -18.77
C THR A 77 9.18 -1.15 -18.62
N VAL A 78 9.51 0.00 -19.20
CA VAL A 78 8.71 1.23 -19.09
C VAL A 78 7.25 1.02 -19.51
N PRO A 79 6.92 0.37 -20.65
CA PRO A 79 5.52 0.16 -21.00
C PRO A 79 4.75 -0.68 -19.97
N ARG A 80 5.38 -1.73 -19.43
CA ARG A 80 4.75 -2.55 -18.38
C ARG A 80 4.56 -1.78 -17.08
N GLY A 81 5.53 -0.94 -16.71
CA GLY A 81 5.44 -0.10 -15.53
C GLY A 81 4.31 0.92 -15.62
N VAL A 82 4.21 1.64 -16.74
CA VAL A 82 3.12 2.60 -16.97
C VAL A 82 1.76 1.91 -16.91
N PHE A 83 1.65 0.72 -17.51
CA PHE A 83 0.41 -0.07 -17.50
C PHE A 83 0.03 -0.53 -16.08
N ALA A 84 1.03 -0.94 -15.28
CA ALA A 84 0.83 -1.30 -13.87
C ALA A 84 0.40 -0.10 -13.02
N LEU A 85 1.08 1.05 -13.16
CA LEU A 85 0.73 2.29 -12.46
C LEU A 85 -0.71 2.72 -12.75
N GLY A 86 -1.13 2.68 -14.02
CA GLY A 86 -2.51 2.98 -14.40
C GLY A 86 -3.52 2.03 -13.75
N ALA A 87 -3.26 0.72 -13.75
CA ALA A 87 -4.10 -0.28 -13.11
C ALA A 87 -4.21 -0.09 -11.60
N GLN A 88 -3.08 0.20 -10.94
CA GLN A 88 -3.01 0.44 -9.49
C GLN A 88 -3.82 1.67 -9.07
N LEU A 89 -3.64 2.80 -9.77
CA LEU A 89 -4.37 4.03 -9.46
C LEU A 89 -5.87 3.87 -9.75
N LEU A 90 -6.24 3.19 -10.84
CA LEU A 90 -7.63 2.90 -11.16
C LEU A 90 -8.26 1.99 -10.10
N GLY A 91 -7.58 0.91 -9.71
CA GLY A 91 -8.07 -0.01 -8.67
C GLY A 91 -8.29 0.70 -7.33
N ALA A 92 -7.34 1.55 -6.93
CA ALA A 92 -7.47 2.34 -5.71
C ALA A 92 -8.63 3.36 -5.79
N ALA A 93 -8.76 4.07 -6.91
CA ALA A 93 -9.86 5.02 -7.13
C ALA A 93 -11.23 4.31 -7.08
N CYS A 94 -11.35 3.15 -7.73
CA CYS A 94 -12.56 2.33 -7.66
C CYS A 94 -12.88 1.91 -6.23
N ALA A 95 -11.89 1.55 -5.41
CA ALA A 95 -12.10 1.20 -4.00
C ALA A 95 -12.60 2.39 -3.17
N GLY A 96 -11.99 3.56 -3.32
CA GLY A 96 -12.44 4.79 -2.66
C GLY A 96 -13.86 5.18 -3.06
N LEU A 97 -14.16 5.17 -4.36
CA LEU A 97 -15.50 5.46 -4.88
C LEU A 97 -16.53 4.42 -4.43
N PHE A 98 -16.16 3.15 -4.36
CA PHE A 98 -17.02 2.09 -3.82
C PHE A 98 -17.37 2.36 -2.35
N LEU A 99 -16.38 2.68 -1.51
CA LEU A 99 -16.62 3.06 -0.10
C LEU A 99 -17.55 4.28 -0.02
N LYS A 100 -17.32 5.30 -0.85
CA LYS A 100 -18.19 6.46 -0.93
C LYS A 100 -19.63 6.06 -1.28
N ALA A 101 -19.84 5.28 -2.32
CA ALA A 101 -21.16 4.86 -2.78
C ALA A 101 -21.92 4.06 -1.71
N VAL A 102 -21.22 3.16 -0.99
CA VAL A 102 -21.85 2.30 0.01
C VAL A 102 -22.13 3.04 1.32
N LEU A 103 -21.20 3.92 1.75
CA LEU A 103 -21.24 4.49 3.09
C LEU A 103 -21.85 5.89 3.16
N SER A 104 -21.74 6.72 2.11
CA SER A 104 -22.18 8.13 2.16
C SER A 104 -23.71 8.31 2.27
N GLY A 105 -24.49 7.34 1.79
CA GLY A 105 -25.96 7.40 1.85
C GLY A 105 -26.52 7.30 3.27
N GLY A 106 -25.79 6.65 4.19
CA GLY A 106 -26.20 6.48 5.58
C GLY A 106 -25.25 7.12 6.60
N LYS A 107 -24.07 7.55 6.18
CA LYS A 107 -22.98 8.03 7.05
C LYS A 107 -22.17 9.15 6.39
N PRO A 108 -22.78 10.31 6.11
CA PRO A 108 -22.11 11.42 5.45
C PRO A 108 -20.92 11.96 6.28
N GLU A 109 -20.91 11.76 7.59
CA GLU A 109 -19.82 12.13 8.48
C GLU A 109 -18.48 11.42 8.14
N LEU A 110 -18.52 10.29 7.45
CA LEU A 110 -17.32 9.60 7.00
C LEU A 110 -16.59 10.31 5.85
N LEU A 111 -17.24 11.25 5.16
CA LEU A 111 -16.63 12.04 4.09
C LEU A 111 -15.71 13.14 4.60
N VAL A 112 -15.87 13.52 5.86
CA VAL A 112 -15.13 14.61 6.51
C VAL A 112 -14.22 14.10 7.62
N ALA A 113 -13.49 15.02 8.25
CA ALA A 113 -12.62 14.69 9.37
C ALA A 113 -13.41 14.02 10.51
N PRO A 114 -12.78 13.08 11.24
CA PRO A 114 -11.41 12.57 11.04
C PRO A 114 -11.31 11.41 10.06
N ALA A 115 -12.43 10.82 9.61
CA ALA A 115 -12.42 9.58 8.86
C ALA A 115 -11.99 9.75 7.38
N PHE A 116 -12.45 10.80 6.69
CA PHE A 116 -12.16 11.07 5.27
C PHE A 116 -12.19 9.83 4.37
N LEU A 117 -13.18 8.93 4.57
CA LEU A 117 -13.24 7.63 3.90
C LEU A 117 -11.94 6.80 4.01
N GLY A 118 -11.21 6.93 5.10
CA GLY A 118 -9.94 6.24 5.33
C GLY A 118 -8.76 6.83 4.56
N ALA A 119 -8.86 8.07 4.07
CA ALA A 119 -7.71 8.77 3.49
C ALA A 119 -6.63 9.00 4.54
N CYS A 120 -5.37 8.85 4.12
CA CYS A 120 -4.24 9.09 4.99
C CYS A 120 -4.00 10.59 5.15
N ALA A 121 -3.72 11.01 6.38
CA ALA A 121 -3.27 12.37 6.70
C ALA A 121 -2.27 12.32 7.87
N PRO A 122 -1.21 13.14 7.86
CA PRO A 122 -0.34 13.28 9.03
C PRO A 122 -1.12 13.83 10.23
N SER A 123 -0.92 13.22 11.39
CA SER A 123 -1.59 13.59 12.64
C SER A 123 -0.58 13.69 13.78
N GLY A 124 -0.60 14.78 14.55
CA GLY A 124 0.27 14.99 15.68
C GLY A 124 1.76 15.20 15.36
N ILE A 125 2.14 15.19 14.08
CA ILE A 125 3.53 15.36 13.61
C ILE A 125 3.60 16.27 12.39
N GLY A 126 4.78 16.88 12.18
CA GLY A 126 5.03 17.68 10.99
C GLY A 126 5.17 16.82 9.71
N TYR A 127 4.82 17.40 8.57
CA TYR A 127 4.85 16.73 7.27
C TYR A 127 6.22 16.14 6.88
N ARG A 128 7.33 16.77 7.32
CA ARG A 128 8.70 16.25 7.08
C ARG A 128 8.94 14.94 7.82
N ALA A 129 8.53 14.87 9.08
CA ALA A 129 8.61 13.66 9.88
C ALA A 129 7.70 12.56 9.29
N ALA A 130 6.49 12.92 8.88
CA ALA A 130 5.57 12.00 8.21
C ALA A 130 6.17 11.43 6.91
N THR A 131 6.82 12.26 6.08
CA THR A 131 7.51 11.81 4.86
C THR A 131 8.63 10.83 5.18
N LEU A 132 9.42 11.11 6.22
CA LEU A 132 10.50 10.23 6.64
C LEU A 132 9.96 8.88 7.15
N ILE A 133 8.90 8.90 7.96
CA ILE A 133 8.23 7.68 8.44
C ILE A 133 7.75 6.85 7.26
N GLU A 134 7.02 7.42 6.32
CA GLU A 134 6.53 6.72 5.13
C GLU A 134 7.67 6.15 4.28
N ALA A 135 8.81 6.85 4.19
CA ALA A 135 10.00 6.35 3.50
C ALA A 135 10.59 5.12 4.22
N VAL A 136 10.77 5.19 5.53
CA VAL A 136 11.30 4.07 6.32
C VAL A 136 10.40 2.85 6.26
N LEU A 137 9.09 3.03 6.44
CA LEU A 137 8.13 1.93 6.38
C LEU A 137 8.11 1.28 4.98
N THR A 138 8.12 2.09 3.93
CA THR A 138 8.11 1.57 2.56
C THR A 138 9.44 0.91 2.19
N PHE A 139 10.55 1.38 2.75
CA PHE A 139 11.84 0.71 2.61
C PHE A 139 11.77 -0.73 3.12
N PHE A 140 11.27 -0.96 4.34
CA PHE A 140 11.14 -2.31 4.89
C PHE A 140 10.13 -3.17 4.09
N LEU A 141 9.02 -2.57 3.65
CA LEU A 141 8.06 -3.26 2.79
C LEU A 141 8.71 -3.73 1.47
N ALA A 142 9.50 -2.87 0.83
CA ALA A 142 10.20 -3.20 -0.40
C ALA A 142 11.28 -4.28 -0.17
N CYS A 143 11.98 -4.26 0.97
CA CYS A 143 12.88 -5.33 1.38
C CYS A 143 12.15 -6.68 1.52
N ALA A 144 10.99 -6.68 2.18
CA ALA A 144 10.17 -7.90 2.34
C ALA A 144 9.71 -8.44 0.98
N VAL A 145 9.26 -7.58 0.06
CA VAL A 145 8.88 -7.96 -1.31
C VAL A 145 10.07 -8.53 -2.08
N THR A 146 11.25 -7.92 -1.96
CA THR A 146 12.48 -8.40 -2.60
C THR A 146 12.88 -9.77 -2.06
N ALA A 147 12.92 -9.94 -0.74
CA ALA A 147 13.23 -11.22 -0.10
C ALA A 147 12.23 -12.34 -0.47
N SER A 148 10.95 -11.98 -0.61
CA SER A 148 9.87 -12.91 -0.96
C SER A 148 9.92 -13.40 -2.41
N SER A 149 10.67 -12.73 -3.28
CA SER A 149 10.84 -13.14 -4.66
C SER A 149 11.78 -14.34 -4.82
N GLU A 150 12.59 -14.65 -3.81
CA GLU A 150 13.48 -15.81 -3.80
C GLU A 150 12.71 -17.13 -3.77
N ARG A 151 13.20 -18.11 -4.54
CA ARG A 151 12.53 -19.41 -4.71
C ARG A 151 12.26 -20.11 -3.37
N ARG A 152 13.21 -20.09 -2.43
CA ARG A 152 13.10 -20.75 -1.10
C ARG A 152 12.09 -20.05 -0.19
N ARG A 153 11.90 -18.75 -0.33
CA ARG A 153 11.04 -17.92 0.53
C ARG A 153 9.64 -17.69 -0.08
N ARG A 154 9.42 -18.11 -1.31
CA ARG A 154 8.19 -17.82 -2.06
C ARG A 154 6.91 -18.29 -1.36
N ALA A 155 6.93 -19.42 -0.67
CA ALA A 155 5.75 -19.95 0.02
C ALA A 155 5.35 -19.09 1.23
N LEU A 156 6.30 -18.55 1.99
CA LEU A 156 6.07 -17.71 3.16
C LEU A 156 6.19 -16.20 2.87
N GLY A 157 6.57 -15.87 1.64
CA GLY A 157 6.77 -14.48 1.21
C GLY A 157 5.58 -13.56 1.46
N PRO A 158 4.35 -13.93 1.07
CA PRO A 158 3.15 -13.15 1.36
C PRO A 158 2.94 -12.86 2.84
N PHE A 159 3.27 -13.80 3.73
CA PHE A 159 3.23 -13.57 5.18
C PHE A 159 4.25 -12.55 5.64
N ALA A 160 5.48 -12.62 5.14
CA ALA A 160 6.51 -11.64 5.48
C ALA A 160 6.12 -10.23 5.03
N ILE A 161 5.50 -10.10 3.85
CA ILE A 161 4.98 -8.84 3.33
C ILE A 161 3.86 -8.31 4.23
N GLY A 162 2.87 -9.14 4.58
CA GLY A 162 1.79 -8.79 5.48
C GLY A 162 2.28 -8.44 6.89
N ALA A 163 3.23 -9.19 7.45
CA ALA A 163 3.83 -8.89 8.75
C ALA A 163 4.57 -7.55 8.75
N THR A 164 5.22 -7.19 7.63
CA THR A 164 5.87 -5.88 7.49
C THR A 164 4.82 -4.76 7.43
N ALA A 165 3.70 -4.97 6.75
CA ALA A 165 2.60 -4.00 6.75
C ALA A 165 1.97 -3.86 8.14
N LEU A 166 1.84 -4.97 8.90
CA LEU A 166 1.35 -4.95 10.27
C LEU A 166 2.27 -4.14 11.19
N PHE A 167 3.57 -4.43 11.15
CA PHE A 167 4.54 -3.70 11.94
C PHE A 167 4.50 -2.19 11.62
N GLY A 168 4.41 -1.82 10.35
CA GLY A 168 4.29 -0.42 9.94
C GLY A 168 3.01 0.25 10.47
N GLY A 169 1.88 -0.43 10.37
CA GLY A 169 0.60 0.03 10.89
C GLY A 169 0.59 0.22 12.41
N LEU A 170 1.21 -0.72 13.15
CA LEU A 170 1.34 -0.62 14.62
C LEU A 170 2.31 0.48 15.04
N ALA A 171 3.42 0.64 14.30
CA ALA A 171 4.45 1.61 14.64
C ALA A 171 4.03 3.06 14.33
N ALA A 172 3.30 3.29 13.24
CA ALA A 172 3.07 4.64 12.74
C ALA A 172 1.65 4.89 12.16
N GLY A 173 0.75 3.93 12.26
CA GLY A 173 -0.63 4.09 11.80
C GLY A 173 -1.31 5.36 12.32
N PRO A 174 -1.30 5.62 13.64
CA PRO A 174 -1.88 6.84 14.20
C PRO A 174 -1.19 8.14 13.76
N LEU A 175 0.05 8.09 13.29
CA LEU A 175 0.84 9.27 12.91
C LEU A 175 0.69 9.63 11.44
N THR A 176 0.63 8.64 10.54
CA THR A 176 0.61 8.87 9.09
C THR A 176 -0.48 8.10 8.36
N GLY A 177 -1.12 7.14 9.02
CA GLY A 177 -1.95 6.14 8.37
C GLY A 177 -1.13 4.95 7.83
N ALA A 178 0.21 4.97 7.95
CA ALA A 178 1.14 3.94 7.47
C ALA A 178 0.77 3.43 6.07
N ALA A 179 0.64 4.35 5.14
CA ALA A 179 0.15 4.03 3.79
C ALA A 179 1.12 3.12 3.04
N MET A 180 2.42 3.44 3.08
CA MET A 180 3.50 2.71 2.38
C MET A 180 3.22 2.49 0.88
N ASN A 181 2.19 3.13 0.36
CA ASN A 181 1.64 2.86 -0.96
C ASN A 181 0.90 4.10 -1.48
N PRO A 182 1.42 4.79 -2.51
CA PRO A 182 0.76 5.96 -3.08
C PRO A 182 -0.67 5.70 -3.57
N ALA A 183 -0.95 4.53 -4.16
CA ALA A 183 -2.29 4.20 -4.64
C ALA A 183 -3.28 4.01 -3.47
N ARG A 184 -2.85 3.37 -2.37
CA ARG A 184 -3.68 3.21 -1.16
C ARG A 184 -4.05 4.56 -0.55
N ALA A 185 -3.15 5.53 -0.61
CA ALA A 185 -3.46 6.89 -0.15
C ALA A 185 -4.34 7.66 -1.15
N PHE A 186 -4.11 7.47 -2.46
CA PHE A 186 -4.80 8.17 -3.54
C PHE A 186 -6.29 7.84 -3.62
N GLY A 187 -6.67 6.56 -3.52
CA GLY A 187 -8.06 6.13 -3.72
C GLY A 187 -9.07 6.82 -2.79
N PRO A 188 -8.90 6.73 -1.47
CA PRO A 188 -9.77 7.43 -0.52
C PRO A 188 -9.67 8.96 -0.64
N ALA A 189 -8.48 9.50 -0.93
CA ALA A 189 -8.29 10.94 -1.09
C ALA A 189 -9.11 11.52 -2.25
N ILE A 190 -9.16 10.84 -3.41
CA ILE A 190 -10.00 11.27 -4.54
C ILE A 190 -11.49 11.15 -4.22
N ALA A 191 -11.89 10.12 -3.49
CA ALA A 191 -13.30 9.90 -3.14
C ALA A 191 -13.83 10.91 -2.11
N ALA A 192 -13.02 11.28 -1.11
CA ALA A 192 -13.36 12.21 -0.05
C ALA A 192 -12.97 13.68 -0.36
N GLY A 193 -12.17 13.93 -1.40
CA GLY A 193 -11.62 15.26 -1.67
C GLY A 193 -10.51 15.67 -0.67
N ALA A 194 -9.86 14.71 0.00
CA ALA A 194 -8.90 14.94 1.08
C ALA A 194 -7.47 14.94 0.55
N TRP A 195 -6.94 16.10 0.19
CA TRP A 195 -5.63 16.25 -0.47
C TRP A 195 -4.55 16.90 0.40
N SER A 196 -4.84 17.23 1.65
CA SER A 196 -3.90 17.89 2.53
C SER A 196 -2.64 17.06 2.73
N PHE A 197 -1.48 17.63 2.43
CA PHE A 197 -0.17 16.97 2.51
C PHE A 197 -0.07 15.64 1.75
N HIS A 198 -0.90 15.42 0.73
CA HIS A 198 -0.96 14.15 0.00
C HIS A 198 0.39 13.75 -0.65
N TYR A 199 1.25 14.72 -0.98
CA TYR A 199 2.60 14.46 -1.50
C TYR A 199 3.48 13.62 -0.55
N VAL A 200 3.21 13.62 0.77
CA VAL A 200 3.90 12.77 1.77
C VAL A 200 3.84 11.31 1.34
N TYR A 201 2.70 10.88 0.84
CA TYR A 201 2.41 9.49 0.41
C TYR A 201 2.93 9.14 -0.98
N TRP A 202 3.58 10.10 -1.64
CA TRP A 202 4.34 9.88 -2.87
C TRP A 202 5.83 9.96 -2.60
N VAL A 203 6.30 11.08 -2.07
CA VAL A 203 7.73 11.35 -1.87
C VAL A 203 8.34 10.33 -0.91
N GLY A 204 7.72 10.10 0.25
CA GLY A 204 8.20 9.13 1.23
C GLY A 204 8.30 7.72 0.68
N PRO A 205 7.17 7.12 0.22
CA PRO A 205 7.19 5.77 -0.32
C PRO A 205 8.12 5.58 -1.54
N LEU A 206 8.16 6.53 -2.47
CA LEU A 206 9.07 6.45 -3.61
C LEU A 206 10.53 6.42 -3.17
N ALA A 207 10.92 7.31 -2.25
CA ALA A 207 12.30 7.37 -1.74
C ALA A 207 12.67 6.06 -1.01
N GLY A 208 11.79 5.55 -0.14
CA GLY A 208 12.02 4.32 0.60
C GLY A 208 12.14 3.09 -0.30
N ALA A 209 11.22 2.94 -1.26
CA ALA A 209 11.25 1.83 -2.22
C ALA A 209 12.49 1.87 -3.14
N MET A 210 12.89 3.06 -3.60
CA MET A 210 14.10 3.23 -4.39
C MET A 210 15.35 2.84 -3.61
N LEU A 211 15.48 3.30 -2.37
CA LEU A 211 16.60 2.93 -1.53
C LEU A 211 16.66 1.42 -1.32
N ALA A 212 15.52 0.78 -1.04
CA ALA A 212 15.46 -0.67 -0.92
C ALA A 212 15.85 -1.38 -2.22
N ALA A 213 15.38 -0.91 -3.38
CA ALA A 213 15.71 -1.53 -4.66
C ALA A 213 17.23 -1.53 -4.95
N LEU A 214 17.94 -0.52 -4.44
CA LEU A 214 19.39 -0.39 -4.60
C LEU A 214 20.17 -1.29 -3.64
N ILE A 215 19.74 -1.38 -2.37
CA ILE A 215 20.55 -2.04 -1.33
C ILE A 215 20.01 -3.39 -0.87
N ALA A 216 18.69 -3.64 -0.94
CA ALA A 216 18.12 -4.89 -0.46
C ALA A 216 18.68 -6.14 -1.17
N PRO A 217 18.96 -6.15 -2.48
CA PRO A 217 19.52 -7.32 -3.12
C PRO A 217 20.82 -7.82 -2.48
N SER A 218 21.69 -6.92 -2.04
CA SER A 218 22.96 -7.29 -1.39
C SER A 218 22.82 -7.72 0.08
N ILE A 219 21.68 -7.42 0.70
CA ILE A 219 21.48 -7.68 2.14
C ILE A 219 20.52 -8.86 2.36
N VAL A 220 19.43 -8.93 1.58
CA VAL A 220 18.33 -9.87 1.86
C VAL A 220 18.28 -11.06 0.91
N THR A 221 19.01 -11.03 -0.22
CA THR A 221 19.12 -12.17 -1.12
C THR A 221 20.35 -12.98 -0.75
N GLU A 222 20.19 -14.30 -0.65
CA GLU A 222 21.35 -15.19 -0.51
C GLU A 222 22.13 -15.16 -1.82
N GLU A 223 23.41 -14.76 -1.78
CA GLU A 223 24.32 -15.04 -2.88
C GLU A 223 24.26 -16.53 -3.18
N ASN A 224 24.08 -16.90 -4.46
CA ASN A 224 24.29 -18.26 -4.91
C ASN A 224 25.75 -18.65 -4.58
N ARG A 225 26.00 -19.09 -3.35
CA ARG A 225 27.23 -19.82 -3.05
C ARG A 225 27.09 -21.18 -3.73
N PRO A 226 28.07 -21.56 -4.57
CA PRO A 226 28.05 -22.80 -5.32
C PRO A 226 27.96 -24.03 -4.40
#